data_5a2f393c9419d26253f418cc2c5212c3
#
_entry.id   5a2f393c9419d26253f418cc2c5212c3
#
_cell.length_a   1.000
_cell.length_b   1.000
_cell.length_c   1.000
_cell.angle_alpha   90.00
_cell.angle_beta   90.00
_cell.angle_gamma   90.00
#
_symmetry.space_group_name_H-M   'P 1'
#
loop_
_entity.id
_entity.type
_entity.pdbx_description
1 polymer ?
#
loop_
_entity_poly.entity_id
_entity_poly.type
_entity_poly.pdbx_seq_one_letter_code
_entity_poly.pdbx_strand_id
1 'polypeptide(L)'
;MTEAQTRPDSPEATNGLPMITAGVGPAPEAPPAATPPQVENPLPEDRYLNRELSWLDFNARVLALAADPSLPLLERLKFLAIFASNLDEFFMVRVAGLKRRDEMGLSVRSADGLSPREQLRRISERTRQIAGRHSRGFLESVRPALAEEGIVIVTWAELDDAERAELSTYFHEQVFPVLTPLAVDPAHPFPFVSGLSLNLAITVKHPDDGGQHFARIKVPDNVDRFVELSDRSADPGIVRFLPME
;
A
#
# COMPACT_ATOMS: atom_id res chain seq x y z
N MET A 1 21.19 51.53 24.78
CA MET A 1 20.13 52.51 24.49
C MET A 1 18.94 51.69 24.08
N THR A 2 18.07 51.54 24.96
CA THR A 2 16.83 52.23 25.29
C THR A 2 15.70 51.22 25.21
N GLU A 3 14.76 50.98 26.01
CA GLU A 3 14.20 51.57 27.26
C GLU A 3 13.21 50.56 27.82
N ALA A 4 13.23 50.33 29.12
CA ALA A 4 12.26 49.53 29.84
C ALA A 4 10.98 50.34 30.04
N GLN A 5 9.83 49.81 29.74
CA GLN A 5 8.54 50.37 30.11
C GLN A 5 7.92 49.59 31.27
N THR A 6 7.89 50.26 32.39
CA THR A 6 7.25 49.92 33.67
C THR A 6 5.73 49.91 33.58
N ARG A 7 5.08 48.90 34.16
CA ARG A 7 3.65 48.90 34.44
C ARG A 7 3.35 49.60 35.77
N PRO A 8 2.25 50.33 35.90
CA PRO A 8 1.83 50.93 37.17
C PRO A 8 0.97 49.95 38.03
N ASP A 9 1.20 50.12 39.34
CA ASP A 9 0.45 49.48 40.43
C ASP A 9 -1.03 49.81 40.40
N SER A 10 -1.84 48.83 40.78
CA SER A 10 -3.27 49.00 41.13
C SER A 10 -3.47 48.82 42.62
N PRO A 11 -4.34 49.61 43.29
CA PRO A 11 -4.45 49.62 44.73
C PRO A 11 -5.35 48.52 45.29
N GLU A 12 -4.95 48.05 46.46
CA GLU A 12 -5.74 47.17 47.36
C GLU A 12 -7.07 47.82 47.79
N ALA A 13 -8.16 47.11 47.57
CA ALA A 13 -9.45 47.44 48.20
C ALA A 13 -9.78 46.32 49.22
N THR A 14 -9.51 46.60 50.45
CA THR A 14 -9.99 45.87 51.64
C THR A 14 -11.51 46.07 51.77
N ASN A 15 -12.31 45.05 51.52
CA ASN A 15 -13.71 45.00 51.90
C ASN A 15 -13.96 43.80 52.81
N GLY A 16 -14.02 44.06 54.11
CA GLY A 16 -14.42 43.12 55.13
C GLY A 16 -15.96 42.83 55.06
N LEU A 17 -16.31 41.63 54.78
CA LEU A 17 -17.67 41.11 54.97
C LEU A 17 -17.68 40.20 56.20
N PRO A 18 -18.73 40.23 57.00
CA PRO A 18 -18.82 39.45 58.24
C PRO A 18 -19.00 37.95 57.89
N MET A 19 -18.20 37.09 58.54
CA MET A 19 -18.37 35.64 58.52
C MET A 19 -19.69 35.21 59.20
N ILE A 20 -20.64 34.74 58.38
CA ILE A 20 -21.79 34.00 58.86
C ILE A 20 -21.39 32.54 58.97
N THR A 21 -21.16 32.02 60.16
CA THR A 21 -21.01 30.59 60.38
C THR A 21 -22.40 29.94 60.35
N ALA A 22 -22.78 29.47 59.14
CA ALA A 22 -23.88 28.57 58.94
C ALA A 22 -23.44 27.15 59.40
N GLY A 23 -24.10 26.59 60.42
CA GLY A 23 -23.85 25.21 60.81
C GLY A 23 -24.18 24.26 59.69
N VAL A 24 -23.13 23.54 59.19
CA VAL A 24 -23.30 22.46 58.24
C VAL A 24 -23.86 21.25 59.00
N GLY A 25 -25.14 20.97 58.82
CA GLY A 25 -25.73 19.71 59.17
C GLY A 25 -25.11 18.55 58.38
N PRO A 26 -25.20 17.31 58.88
CA PRO A 26 -24.63 16.16 58.14
C PRO A 26 -25.24 16.09 56.73
N ALA A 27 -24.38 15.95 55.73
CA ALA A 27 -24.79 15.79 54.34
C ALA A 27 -25.74 14.58 54.20
N PRO A 28 -26.82 14.69 53.41
CA PRO A 28 -27.68 13.54 53.17
C PRO A 28 -26.85 12.43 52.51
N GLU A 29 -27.01 11.22 53.06
CA GLU A 29 -26.37 9.99 52.57
C GLU A 29 -26.73 9.81 51.09
N ALA A 30 -25.71 9.73 50.23
CA ALA A 30 -25.91 9.54 48.77
C ALA A 30 -26.67 8.21 48.55
N PRO A 31 -27.68 8.18 47.71
CA PRO A 31 -28.37 6.93 47.39
C PRO A 31 -27.37 5.88 46.88
N PRO A 32 -27.56 4.60 47.25
CA PRO A 32 -26.67 3.54 46.81
C PRO A 32 -26.56 3.58 45.28
N ALA A 33 -25.33 3.56 44.78
CA ALA A 33 -25.05 3.55 43.33
C ALA A 33 -25.85 2.40 42.69
N ALA A 34 -26.72 2.75 41.74
CA ALA A 34 -27.50 1.76 41.01
C ALA A 34 -26.53 0.76 40.37
N THR A 35 -26.67 -0.53 40.73
CA THR A 35 -25.92 -1.60 40.08
C THR A 35 -26.18 -1.52 38.57
N PRO A 36 -25.15 -1.42 37.73
CA PRO A 36 -25.38 -1.37 36.31
C PRO A 36 -26.19 -2.59 35.88
N PRO A 37 -27.16 -2.44 34.97
CA PRO A 37 -27.99 -3.56 34.51
C PRO A 37 -27.08 -4.70 34.06
N GLN A 38 -27.22 -5.87 34.65
CA GLN A 38 -26.56 -7.08 34.20
C GLN A 38 -27.18 -7.40 32.83
N VAL A 39 -26.34 -7.35 31.77
CA VAL A 39 -26.76 -7.76 30.43
C VAL A 39 -26.97 -9.28 30.53
N GLU A 40 -28.23 -9.71 30.56
CA GLU A 40 -28.63 -11.13 30.71
C GLU A 40 -28.13 -12.01 29.55
N ASN A 41 -27.60 -11.41 28.46
CA ASN A 41 -27.07 -12.13 27.31
C ASN A 41 -25.75 -11.47 26.87
N PRO A 42 -24.59 -11.95 27.34
CA PRO A 42 -23.30 -11.37 26.92
C PRO A 42 -23.15 -11.47 25.40
N LEU A 43 -22.80 -10.35 24.80
CA LEU A 43 -22.55 -10.32 23.35
C LEU A 43 -21.44 -11.34 23.00
N PRO A 44 -21.52 -12.04 21.84
CA PRO A 44 -20.52 -13.00 21.41
C PRO A 44 -19.11 -12.42 21.47
N GLU A 45 -18.12 -13.25 21.84
CA GLU A 45 -16.72 -12.82 21.91
C GLU A 45 -16.17 -12.42 20.53
N ASP A 46 -16.67 -13.04 19.46
CA ASP A 46 -16.31 -12.81 18.07
C ASP A 46 -17.11 -11.69 17.39
N ARG A 47 -17.83 -10.86 18.16
CA ARG A 47 -18.69 -9.77 17.64
C ARG A 47 -17.93 -8.67 16.87
N TYR A 48 -16.62 -8.60 17.01
CA TYR A 48 -15.80 -7.60 16.33
C TYR A 48 -15.03 -8.21 15.16
N LEU A 49 -15.18 -7.61 14.01
CA LEU A 49 -14.36 -7.90 12.84
C LEU A 49 -13.05 -7.13 12.90
N ASN A 50 -11.95 -7.77 12.49
CA ASN A 50 -10.70 -7.04 12.28
C ASN A 50 -10.85 -6.06 11.12
N ARG A 51 -10.60 -4.78 11.40
CA ARG A 51 -10.79 -3.70 10.44
C ARG A 51 -9.93 -3.88 9.19
N GLU A 52 -8.69 -4.33 9.34
CA GLU A 52 -7.74 -4.47 8.24
C GLU A 52 -8.06 -5.69 7.37
N LEU A 53 -8.45 -6.79 7.98
CA LEU A 53 -8.89 -8.00 7.25
C LEU A 53 -10.21 -7.75 6.52
N SER A 54 -11.17 -7.08 7.16
CA SER A 54 -12.44 -6.68 6.55
C SER A 54 -12.22 -5.78 5.32
N TRP A 55 -11.22 -4.89 5.39
CA TRP A 55 -10.86 -4.05 4.25
C TRP A 55 -10.28 -4.87 3.09
N LEU A 56 -9.44 -5.87 3.36
CA LEU A 56 -8.96 -6.81 2.32
C LEU A 56 -10.10 -7.60 1.70
N ASP A 57 -11.11 -7.99 2.48
CA ASP A 57 -12.30 -8.68 1.96
C ASP A 57 -13.17 -7.75 1.10
N PHE A 58 -13.25 -6.45 1.44
CA PHE A 58 -13.85 -5.46 0.56
C PHE A 58 -13.09 -5.38 -0.77
N ASN A 59 -11.76 -5.27 -0.74
CA ASN A 59 -10.95 -5.22 -1.97
C ASN A 59 -11.03 -6.53 -2.79
N ALA A 60 -11.21 -7.67 -2.13
CA ALA A 60 -11.48 -8.93 -2.81
C ALA A 60 -12.82 -8.93 -3.56
N ARG A 61 -13.83 -8.18 -3.10
CA ARG A 61 -15.09 -7.97 -3.85
C ARG A 61 -14.89 -7.05 -5.04
N VAL A 62 -14.03 -6.01 -4.94
CA VAL A 62 -13.62 -5.19 -6.09
C VAL A 62 -12.96 -6.09 -7.16
N LEU A 63 -12.05 -6.97 -6.74
CA LEU A 63 -11.42 -7.94 -7.64
C LEU A 63 -12.44 -8.90 -8.30
N ALA A 64 -13.50 -9.26 -7.62
CA ALA A 64 -14.53 -10.14 -8.17
C ALA A 64 -15.23 -9.54 -9.41
N LEU A 65 -15.34 -8.21 -9.49
CA LEU A 65 -15.89 -7.52 -10.68
C LEU A 65 -15.01 -7.72 -11.91
N ALA A 66 -13.69 -7.84 -11.75
CA ALA A 66 -12.80 -8.15 -12.85
C ALA A 66 -13.02 -9.56 -13.44
N ALA A 67 -13.59 -10.47 -12.64
CA ALA A 67 -13.91 -11.84 -13.07
C ALA A 67 -15.33 -11.99 -13.65
N ASP A 68 -16.17 -10.96 -13.60
CA ASP A 68 -17.54 -10.99 -14.07
C ASP A 68 -17.58 -10.85 -15.61
N PRO A 69 -17.96 -11.88 -16.36
CA PRO A 69 -18.00 -11.83 -17.83
C PRO A 69 -19.14 -10.96 -18.37
N SER A 70 -20.10 -10.54 -17.54
CA SER A 70 -21.15 -9.61 -17.96
C SER A 70 -20.67 -8.17 -18.09
N LEU A 71 -19.50 -7.85 -17.53
CA LEU A 71 -18.89 -6.52 -17.63
C LEU A 71 -18.05 -6.40 -18.92
N PRO A 72 -18.02 -5.20 -19.54
CA PRO A 72 -17.15 -4.92 -20.68
C PRO A 72 -15.67 -5.20 -20.33
N LEU A 73 -14.91 -5.73 -21.31
CA LEU A 73 -13.52 -6.17 -21.11
C LEU A 73 -12.61 -5.09 -20.48
N LEU A 74 -12.69 -3.85 -20.98
CA LEU A 74 -11.88 -2.75 -20.43
C LEU A 74 -12.31 -2.32 -19.04
N GLU A 75 -13.58 -2.48 -18.67
CA GLU A 75 -14.02 -2.28 -17.28
C GLU A 75 -13.48 -3.37 -16.36
N ARG A 76 -13.42 -4.63 -16.83
CA ARG A 76 -12.78 -5.71 -16.08
C ARG A 76 -11.29 -5.42 -15.85
N LEU A 77 -10.57 -4.97 -16.88
CA LEU A 77 -9.17 -4.52 -16.76
C LEU A 77 -9.02 -3.38 -15.75
N LYS A 78 -9.93 -2.40 -15.79
CA LYS A 78 -9.95 -1.28 -14.85
C LYS A 78 -10.16 -1.73 -13.40
N PHE A 79 -11.01 -2.73 -13.14
CA PHE A 79 -11.16 -3.29 -11.80
C PHE A 79 -9.92 -4.01 -11.30
N LEU A 80 -9.12 -4.63 -12.18
CA LEU A 80 -7.79 -5.15 -11.81
C LEU A 80 -6.87 -4.01 -11.38
N ALA A 81 -6.83 -2.90 -12.12
CA ALA A 81 -6.01 -1.74 -11.77
C ALA A 81 -6.47 -1.08 -10.44
N ILE A 82 -7.79 -0.92 -10.24
CA ILE A 82 -8.35 -0.39 -8.99
C ILE A 82 -7.99 -1.29 -7.80
N PHE A 83 -8.09 -2.62 -7.95
CA PHE A 83 -7.68 -3.56 -6.91
C PHE A 83 -6.22 -3.37 -6.51
N ALA A 84 -5.32 -3.24 -7.49
CA ALA A 84 -3.89 -3.05 -7.25
C ALA A 84 -3.60 -1.73 -6.54
N SER A 85 -4.16 -0.62 -7.04
CA SER A 85 -4.02 0.71 -6.42
C SER A 85 -4.54 0.75 -4.99
N ASN A 86 -5.68 0.16 -4.72
CA ASN A 86 -6.24 0.02 -3.39
C ASN A 86 -5.29 -0.75 -2.45
N LEU A 87 -4.66 -1.83 -2.96
CA LEU A 87 -3.73 -2.63 -2.18
C LEU A 87 -2.46 -1.86 -1.85
N ASP A 88 -1.93 -1.08 -2.80
CA ASP A 88 -0.77 -0.21 -2.59
C ASP A 88 -1.05 0.82 -1.47
N GLU A 89 -2.18 1.51 -1.54
CA GLU A 89 -2.58 2.47 -0.49
C GLU A 89 -2.74 1.78 0.88
N PHE A 90 -3.34 0.61 0.90
CA PHE A 90 -3.49 -0.18 2.12
C PHE A 90 -2.14 -0.48 2.77
N PHE A 91 -1.15 -0.90 1.99
CA PHE A 91 0.19 -1.18 2.49
C PHE A 91 0.92 0.07 2.96
N MET A 92 0.86 1.16 2.17
CA MET A 92 1.53 2.41 2.50
C MET A 92 1.00 3.06 3.78
N VAL A 93 -0.30 2.97 4.04
CA VAL A 93 -0.93 3.66 5.16
C VAL A 93 -1.13 2.72 6.35
N ARG A 94 -1.87 1.61 6.15
CA ARG A 94 -2.33 0.76 7.26
C ARG A 94 -1.28 -0.25 7.71
N VAL A 95 -0.69 -0.96 6.76
CA VAL A 95 0.34 -1.97 7.09
C VAL A 95 1.59 -1.30 7.64
N ALA A 96 2.00 -0.16 7.07
CA ALA A 96 3.12 0.63 7.59
C ALA A 96 2.88 1.07 9.05
N GLY A 97 1.66 1.50 9.38
CA GLY A 97 1.29 1.85 10.76
C GLY A 97 1.30 0.66 11.72
N LEU A 98 0.88 -0.54 11.26
CA LEU A 98 0.96 -1.77 12.04
C LEU A 98 2.40 -2.23 12.26
N LYS A 99 3.24 -2.19 11.23
CA LYS A 99 4.67 -2.52 11.33
C LYS A 99 5.38 -1.63 12.35
N ARG A 100 5.17 -0.31 12.27
CA ARG A 100 5.75 0.63 13.24
C ARG A 100 5.34 0.31 14.69
N ARG A 101 4.08 -0.09 14.92
CA ARG A 101 3.61 -0.51 16.26
C ARG A 101 4.28 -1.79 16.74
N ASP A 102 4.45 -2.77 15.87
CA ASP A 102 5.15 -4.02 16.16
C ASP A 102 6.64 -3.77 16.49
N GLU A 103 7.32 -2.96 15.69
CA GLU A 103 8.73 -2.57 15.88
C GLU A 103 8.97 -1.82 17.21
N MET A 104 8.03 -0.97 17.62
CA MET A 104 8.07 -0.26 18.91
C MET A 104 7.66 -1.15 20.09
N GLY A 105 7.32 -2.41 19.89
CA GLY A 105 6.89 -3.32 20.94
C GLY A 105 5.53 -2.95 21.56
N LEU A 106 4.71 -2.14 20.88
CA LEU A 106 3.41 -1.74 21.37
C LEU A 106 2.41 -2.90 21.27
N SER A 107 2.01 -3.43 22.42
CA SER A 107 1.10 -4.58 22.53
C SER A 107 -0.39 -4.22 22.51
N VAL A 108 -0.74 -3.02 22.01
CA VAL A 108 -2.15 -2.60 21.90
C VAL A 108 -2.88 -3.50 20.91
N ARG A 109 -3.85 -4.24 21.43
CA ARG A 109 -4.68 -5.16 20.63
C ARG A 109 -5.78 -4.40 19.87
N SER A 110 -6.18 -4.94 18.73
CA SER A 110 -7.38 -4.48 18.02
C SER A 110 -8.66 -4.90 18.78
N ALA A 111 -9.80 -4.35 18.37
CA ALA A 111 -11.09 -4.63 19.02
C ALA A 111 -11.46 -6.12 19.02
N ASP A 112 -11.00 -6.88 18.02
CA ASP A 112 -11.12 -8.33 17.91
C ASP A 112 -10.03 -9.12 18.66
N GLY A 113 -9.21 -8.44 19.47
CA GLY A 113 -8.21 -9.04 20.36
C GLY A 113 -6.86 -9.39 19.70
N LEU A 114 -6.67 -9.17 18.40
CA LEU A 114 -5.42 -9.51 17.72
C LEU A 114 -4.30 -8.52 18.07
N SER A 115 -3.09 -9.05 18.31
CA SER A 115 -1.87 -8.24 18.41
C SER A 115 -1.46 -7.67 17.04
N PRO A 116 -0.63 -6.60 16.99
CA PRO A 116 -0.11 -6.07 15.71
C PRO A 116 0.58 -7.14 14.88
N ARG A 117 1.39 -7.99 15.50
CA ARG A 117 2.11 -9.09 14.84
C ARG A 117 1.17 -10.13 14.24
N GLU A 118 0.13 -10.51 14.97
CA GLU A 118 -0.87 -11.46 14.48
C GLU A 118 -1.70 -10.88 13.32
N GLN A 119 -2.05 -9.58 13.41
CA GLN A 119 -2.70 -8.88 12.30
C GLN A 119 -1.82 -8.89 11.04
N LEU A 120 -0.52 -8.54 11.15
CA LEU A 120 0.44 -8.56 10.05
C LEU A 120 0.56 -9.94 9.39
N ARG A 121 0.58 -11.01 10.21
CA ARG A 121 0.62 -12.39 9.70
C ARG A 121 -0.62 -12.71 8.88
N ARG A 122 -1.83 -12.46 9.42
CA ARG A 122 -3.10 -12.72 8.72
C ARG A 122 -3.27 -11.84 7.49
N ILE A 123 -2.86 -10.57 7.55
CA ILE A 123 -2.83 -9.66 6.39
C ILE A 123 -1.95 -10.26 5.29
N SER A 124 -0.74 -10.70 5.62
CA SER A 124 0.18 -11.30 4.65
C SER A 124 -0.38 -12.56 3.98
N GLU A 125 -1.03 -13.43 4.74
CA GLU A 125 -1.69 -14.63 4.21
C GLU A 125 -2.84 -14.26 3.27
N ARG A 126 -3.72 -13.37 3.71
CA ARG A 126 -4.87 -12.93 2.92
C ARG A 126 -4.44 -12.22 1.64
N THR A 127 -3.45 -11.33 1.74
CA THR A 127 -2.91 -10.61 0.57
C THR A 127 -2.34 -11.58 -0.46
N ARG A 128 -1.55 -12.59 -0.08
CA ARG A 128 -1.03 -13.58 -1.03
C ARG A 128 -2.14 -14.30 -1.79
N GLN A 129 -3.24 -14.65 -1.11
CA GLN A 129 -4.39 -15.30 -1.74
C GLN A 129 -5.06 -14.41 -2.79
N ILE A 130 -5.36 -13.14 -2.44
CA ILE A 130 -6.06 -12.22 -3.34
C ILE A 130 -5.15 -11.72 -4.47
N ALA A 131 -3.85 -11.47 -4.19
CA ALA A 131 -2.87 -11.11 -5.22
C ALA A 131 -2.66 -12.26 -6.23
N GLY A 132 -2.61 -13.51 -5.77
CA GLY A 132 -2.56 -14.67 -6.67
C GLY A 132 -3.81 -14.79 -7.55
N ARG A 133 -4.99 -14.47 -7.03
CA ARG A 133 -6.23 -14.40 -7.84
C ARG A 133 -6.17 -13.28 -8.86
N HIS A 134 -5.65 -12.12 -8.48
CA HIS A 134 -5.47 -10.98 -9.37
C HIS A 134 -4.56 -11.33 -10.56
N SER A 135 -3.37 -11.89 -10.28
CA SER A 135 -2.43 -12.29 -11.33
C SER A 135 -3.02 -13.33 -12.29
N ARG A 136 -3.68 -14.36 -11.76
CA ARG A 136 -4.34 -15.35 -12.61
C ARG A 136 -5.49 -14.74 -13.41
N GLY A 137 -6.31 -13.88 -12.81
CA GLY A 137 -7.39 -13.19 -13.51
C GLY A 137 -6.89 -12.39 -14.71
N PHE A 138 -5.77 -11.70 -14.57
CA PHE A 138 -5.13 -11.02 -15.69
C PHE A 138 -4.59 -12.02 -16.74
N LEU A 139 -3.72 -12.94 -16.33
CA LEU A 139 -2.98 -13.82 -17.25
C LEU A 139 -3.86 -14.82 -17.97
N GLU A 140 -4.86 -15.40 -17.27
CA GLU A 140 -5.67 -16.53 -17.78
C GLU A 140 -7.01 -16.08 -18.37
N SER A 141 -7.47 -14.85 -18.11
CA SER A 141 -8.77 -14.38 -18.55
C SER A 141 -8.70 -13.07 -19.32
N VAL A 142 -8.19 -11.99 -18.73
CA VAL A 142 -8.24 -10.65 -19.35
C VAL A 142 -7.23 -10.50 -20.49
N ARG A 143 -5.99 -10.96 -20.32
CA ARG A 143 -4.96 -10.90 -21.37
C ARG A 143 -5.35 -11.68 -22.63
N PRO A 144 -5.86 -12.92 -22.57
CA PRO A 144 -6.35 -13.62 -23.76
C PRO A 144 -7.53 -12.89 -24.43
N ALA A 145 -8.48 -12.40 -23.64
CA ALA A 145 -9.62 -11.66 -24.20
C ALA A 145 -9.20 -10.34 -24.88
N LEU A 146 -8.19 -9.65 -24.38
CA LEU A 146 -7.60 -8.48 -25.05
C LEU A 146 -6.98 -8.86 -26.40
N ALA A 147 -6.32 -10.01 -26.46
CA ALA A 147 -5.75 -10.49 -27.72
C ALA A 147 -6.82 -10.82 -28.78
N GLU A 148 -7.98 -11.35 -28.37
CA GLU A 148 -9.13 -11.57 -29.25
C GLU A 148 -9.69 -10.26 -29.81
N GLU A 149 -9.56 -9.15 -29.06
CA GLU A 149 -9.96 -7.79 -29.48
C GLU A 149 -8.81 -7.01 -30.16
N GLY A 150 -7.72 -7.70 -30.55
CA GLY A 150 -6.59 -7.11 -31.26
C GLY A 150 -5.56 -6.37 -30.39
N ILE A 151 -5.66 -6.44 -29.06
CA ILE A 151 -4.70 -5.83 -28.14
C ILE A 151 -3.80 -6.93 -27.56
N VAL A 152 -2.59 -7.08 -28.09
CA VAL A 152 -1.69 -8.19 -27.74
C VAL A 152 -0.53 -7.69 -26.87
N ILE A 153 -0.45 -8.20 -25.65
CA ILE A 153 0.71 -7.96 -24.78
C ILE A 153 1.65 -9.15 -24.93
N VAL A 154 2.82 -8.90 -25.51
CA VAL A 154 3.83 -9.93 -25.79
C VAL A 154 4.92 -9.97 -24.72
N THR A 155 5.61 -11.09 -24.63
CA THR A 155 6.85 -11.25 -23.88
C THR A 155 8.05 -11.23 -24.83
N TRP A 156 9.26 -11.01 -24.30
CA TRP A 156 10.49 -11.05 -25.08
C TRP A 156 10.69 -12.35 -25.87
N ALA A 157 10.23 -13.48 -25.32
CA ALA A 157 10.34 -14.79 -25.96
C ALA A 157 9.44 -14.94 -27.19
N GLU A 158 8.35 -14.18 -27.28
CA GLU A 158 7.37 -14.19 -28.38
C GLU A 158 7.76 -13.27 -29.55
N LEU A 159 8.88 -12.52 -29.43
CA LEU A 159 9.37 -11.63 -30.46
C LEU A 159 10.19 -12.39 -31.53
N ASP A 160 10.13 -11.93 -32.77
CA ASP A 160 11.04 -12.37 -33.83
C ASP A 160 12.43 -11.70 -33.72
N ASP A 161 13.38 -12.14 -34.54
CA ASP A 161 14.76 -11.64 -34.49
C ASP A 161 14.87 -10.17 -34.94
N ALA A 162 14.02 -9.72 -35.84
CA ALA A 162 14.01 -8.35 -36.30
C ALA A 162 13.42 -7.40 -35.29
N GLU A 163 12.34 -7.82 -34.58
CA GLU A 163 11.76 -7.09 -33.47
C GLU A 163 12.75 -6.98 -32.28
N ARG A 164 13.44 -8.07 -31.96
CA ARG A 164 14.49 -8.06 -30.93
C ARG A 164 15.63 -7.11 -31.25
N ALA A 165 16.06 -7.05 -32.53
CA ALA A 165 17.12 -6.14 -32.96
C ALA A 165 16.69 -4.67 -32.86
N GLU A 166 15.46 -4.34 -33.26
CA GLU A 166 14.88 -3.00 -33.16
C GLU A 166 14.75 -2.58 -31.68
N LEU A 167 14.19 -3.43 -30.83
CA LEU A 167 14.03 -3.16 -29.41
C LEU A 167 15.36 -3.09 -28.65
N SER A 168 16.36 -3.87 -29.07
CA SER A 168 17.71 -3.75 -28.51
C SER A 168 18.35 -2.40 -28.86
N THR A 169 18.13 -1.88 -30.05
CA THR A 169 18.57 -0.54 -30.42
C THR A 169 17.84 0.53 -29.60
N TYR A 170 16.52 0.44 -29.54
CA TYR A 170 15.71 1.33 -28.69
C TYR A 170 16.16 1.32 -27.22
N PHE A 171 16.41 0.13 -26.67
CA PHE A 171 16.90 -0.01 -25.30
C PHE A 171 18.23 0.73 -25.10
N HIS A 172 19.21 0.52 -25.98
CA HIS A 172 20.53 1.13 -25.85
C HIS A 172 20.53 2.65 -26.04
N GLU A 173 19.66 3.16 -26.92
CA GLU A 173 19.61 4.57 -27.25
C GLU A 173 18.71 5.38 -26.30
N GLN A 174 17.58 4.81 -25.85
CA GLN A 174 16.56 5.55 -25.13
C GLN A 174 16.42 5.14 -23.66
N VAL A 175 16.60 3.85 -23.34
CA VAL A 175 16.36 3.33 -21.99
C VAL A 175 17.64 3.24 -21.17
N PHE A 176 18.66 2.60 -21.71
CA PHE A 176 19.93 2.34 -21.01
C PHE A 176 20.59 3.62 -20.45
N PRO A 177 20.66 4.77 -21.20
CA PRO A 177 21.31 5.98 -20.70
C PRO A 177 20.64 6.60 -19.47
N VAL A 178 19.36 6.32 -19.23
CA VAL A 178 18.61 6.86 -18.09
C VAL A 178 18.55 5.89 -16.90
N LEU A 179 19.04 4.66 -17.06
CA LEU A 179 19.10 3.70 -15.97
C LEU A 179 20.21 4.04 -14.98
N THR A 180 19.91 3.94 -13.71
CA THR A 180 20.87 4.12 -12.62
C THR A 180 20.90 2.86 -11.75
N PRO A 181 21.75 1.87 -12.07
CA PRO A 181 21.94 0.71 -11.20
C PRO A 181 22.57 1.12 -9.88
N LEU A 182 22.02 0.64 -8.78
CA LEU A 182 22.53 0.86 -7.44
C LEU A 182 22.98 -0.49 -6.87
N ALA A 183 24.29 -0.68 -6.74
CA ALA A 183 24.86 -1.85 -6.11
C ALA A 183 24.60 -1.83 -4.58
N VAL A 184 24.40 -2.99 -4.01
CA VAL A 184 24.25 -3.19 -2.56
C VAL A 184 25.36 -4.10 -2.08
N ASP A 185 26.25 -3.56 -1.25
CA ASP A 185 27.37 -4.23 -0.63
C ASP A 185 27.58 -3.70 0.82
N PRO A 186 28.55 -4.21 1.58
CA PRO A 186 28.80 -3.73 2.95
C PRO A 186 29.11 -2.24 3.06
N ALA A 187 29.65 -1.60 2.00
CA ALA A 187 29.91 -0.15 1.95
C ALA A 187 28.70 0.66 1.47
N HIS A 188 27.80 0.02 0.73
CA HIS A 188 26.60 0.64 0.14
C HIS A 188 25.36 -0.11 0.62
N PRO A 189 24.73 0.33 1.72
CA PRO A 189 23.56 -0.32 2.27
C PRO A 189 22.38 -0.26 1.29
N PHE A 190 21.38 -1.14 1.50
CA PHE A 190 20.20 -1.22 0.64
C PHE A 190 19.55 0.17 0.50
N PRO A 191 19.41 0.67 -0.74
CA PRO A 191 18.91 2.02 -0.98
C PRO A 191 17.42 2.15 -0.68
N PHE A 192 17.01 3.36 -0.29
CA PHE A 192 15.59 3.69 -0.14
C PHE A 192 14.83 3.45 -1.45
N VAL A 193 13.68 2.78 -1.35
CA VAL A 193 12.78 2.52 -2.49
C VAL A 193 11.63 3.51 -2.43
N SER A 194 11.47 4.32 -3.48
CA SER A 194 10.36 5.27 -3.59
C SER A 194 9.02 4.52 -3.61
N GLY A 195 8.00 5.06 -2.96
CA GLY A 195 6.64 4.52 -3.05
C GLY A 195 6.14 4.49 -4.50
N LEU A 196 5.36 3.46 -4.84
CA LEU A 196 4.75 3.26 -6.16
C LEU A 196 5.75 3.18 -7.34
N SER A 197 7.03 2.91 -7.08
CA SER A 197 8.03 2.73 -8.12
C SER A 197 8.28 1.26 -8.42
N LEU A 198 8.36 0.93 -9.70
CA LEU A 198 8.80 -0.39 -10.15
C LEU A 198 10.32 -0.46 -10.09
N ASN A 199 10.85 -1.52 -9.50
CA ASN A 199 12.28 -1.73 -9.39
C ASN A 199 12.61 -3.18 -9.72
N LEU A 200 13.68 -3.36 -10.49
CA LEU A 200 14.26 -4.67 -10.76
C LEU A 200 15.32 -4.99 -9.69
N ALA A 201 15.22 -6.16 -9.11
CA ALA A 201 16.22 -6.74 -8.21
C ALA A 201 17.06 -7.72 -9.03
N ILE A 202 18.32 -7.40 -9.28
CA ILE A 202 19.21 -8.21 -10.11
C ILE A 202 20.40 -8.71 -9.33
N THR A 203 20.86 -9.92 -9.68
CA THR A 203 22.14 -10.46 -9.22
C THR A 203 23.08 -10.46 -10.41
N VAL A 204 24.16 -9.68 -10.29
CA VAL A 204 25.22 -9.60 -11.29
C VAL A 204 26.36 -10.53 -10.88
N LYS A 205 26.82 -11.34 -11.79
CA LYS A 205 27.96 -12.23 -11.56
C LYS A 205 29.22 -11.63 -12.21
N HIS A 206 30.27 -11.47 -11.40
CA HIS A 206 31.53 -10.98 -11.92
C HIS A 206 32.18 -12.05 -12.83
N PRO A 207 32.64 -11.70 -14.05
CA PRO A 207 33.13 -12.68 -15.01
C PRO A 207 34.42 -13.40 -14.57
N ASP A 208 35.30 -12.71 -13.82
CA ASP A 208 36.63 -13.22 -13.53
C ASP A 208 36.69 -14.08 -12.27
N ASP A 209 36.02 -13.71 -11.19
CA ASP A 209 36.05 -14.38 -9.89
C ASP A 209 34.77 -15.11 -9.51
N GLY A 210 33.70 -14.93 -10.30
CA GLY A 210 32.39 -15.51 -10.05
C GLY A 210 31.65 -14.90 -8.86
N GLY A 211 32.17 -13.80 -8.29
CA GLY A 211 31.53 -13.04 -7.21
C GLY A 211 30.14 -12.58 -7.62
N GLN A 212 29.19 -12.70 -6.70
CA GLN A 212 27.81 -12.24 -6.94
C GLN A 212 27.57 -10.91 -6.24
N HIS A 213 27.07 -9.94 -6.97
CA HIS A 213 26.69 -8.63 -6.48
C HIS A 213 25.19 -8.41 -6.69
N PHE A 214 24.52 -7.97 -5.65
CA PHE A 214 23.13 -7.56 -5.78
C PHE A 214 23.06 -6.10 -6.23
N ALA A 215 22.21 -5.83 -7.19
CA ALA A 215 21.92 -4.45 -7.61
C ALA A 215 20.42 -4.23 -7.78
N ARG A 216 20.01 -2.99 -7.58
CA ARG A 216 18.66 -2.52 -7.83
C ARG A 216 18.66 -1.54 -8.99
N ILE A 217 17.75 -1.70 -9.93
CA ILE A 217 17.50 -0.75 -11.02
C ILE A 217 16.06 -0.27 -10.89
N LYS A 218 15.87 1.06 -10.78
CA LYS A 218 14.53 1.65 -10.88
C LYS A 218 14.14 1.68 -12.36
N VAL A 219 12.94 1.20 -12.69
CA VAL A 219 12.35 1.41 -14.02
C VAL A 219 12.02 2.90 -14.15
N PRO A 220 12.49 3.60 -15.19
CA PRO A 220 12.30 5.03 -15.33
C PRO A 220 10.84 5.42 -15.51
N ASP A 221 10.43 6.52 -14.88
CA ASP A 221 9.06 7.04 -15.00
C ASP A 221 8.87 7.93 -16.25
N ASN A 222 9.97 8.31 -16.90
CA ASN A 222 10.03 9.19 -18.08
C ASN A 222 10.18 8.44 -19.41
N VAL A 223 10.06 7.12 -19.37
CA VAL A 223 10.05 6.25 -20.56
C VAL A 223 8.74 5.47 -20.51
N ASP A 224 8.12 5.27 -21.68
CA ASP A 224 6.86 4.54 -21.78
C ASP A 224 7.02 3.11 -21.29
N ARG A 225 6.14 2.70 -20.38
CA ARG A 225 6.18 1.35 -19.80
C ARG A 225 5.79 0.26 -20.77
N PHE A 226 4.97 0.59 -21.76
CA PHE A 226 4.58 -0.31 -22.85
C PHE A 226 5.14 0.22 -24.14
N VAL A 227 6.04 -0.53 -24.75
CA VAL A 227 6.61 -0.22 -26.05
C VAL A 227 5.69 -0.81 -27.10
N GLU A 228 5.12 0.03 -27.94
CA GLU A 228 4.35 -0.40 -29.11
C GLU A 228 5.30 -0.96 -30.15
N LEU A 229 5.01 -2.16 -30.63
CA LEU A 229 5.82 -2.79 -31.69
C LEU A 229 5.38 -2.27 -33.06
N SER A 230 6.37 -2.03 -33.91
CA SER A 230 6.11 -1.65 -35.32
C SER A 230 5.19 -2.69 -35.96
N ASP A 231 4.09 -2.21 -36.55
CA ASP A 231 3.11 -3.09 -37.16
C ASP A 231 3.74 -3.83 -38.35
N ARG A 232 4.07 -5.09 -38.15
CA ARG A 232 4.50 -6.04 -39.18
C ARG A 232 3.43 -7.08 -39.47
N SER A 233 2.28 -6.97 -38.78
CA SER A 233 1.15 -7.85 -39.06
C SER A 233 0.45 -7.40 -40.34
N ALA A 234 -0.02 -8.36 -41.10
CA ALA A 234 -0.85 -8.07 -42.27
C ALA A 234 -2.27 -7.61 -41.88
N ASP A 235 -2.57 -7.55 -40.60
CA ASP A 235 -3.88 -7.17 -40.04
C ASP A 235 -3.79 -5.80 -39.34
N PRO A 236 -4.32 -4.73 -39.96
CA PRO A 236 -4.26 -3.37 -39.38
C PRO A 236 -5.08 -3.19 -38.11
N GLY A 237 -5.80 -4.21 -37.65
CA GLY A 237 -6.59 -4.18 -36.42
C GLY A 237 -5.84 -4.67 -35.18
N ILE A 238 -4.60 -5.17 -35.31
CA ILE A 238 -3.83 -5.73 -34.20
C ILE A 238 -2.75 -4.74 -33.75
N VAL A 239 -2.77 -4.38 -32.47
CA VAL A 239 -1.73 -3.59 -31.82
C VAL A 239 -0.99 -4.45 -30.78
N ARG A 240 0.34 -4.47 -30.88
CA ARG A 240 1.20 -5.31 -30.02
C ARG A 240 2.05 -4.44 -29.09
N PHE A 241 2.11 -4.81 -27.83
CA PHE A 241 2.88 -4.10 -26.81
C PHE A 241 3.85 -5.03 -26.09
N LEU A 242 5.07 -4.56 -25.86
CA LEU A 242 6.03 -5.19 -24.97
C LEU A 242 6.14 -4.36 -23.67
N PRO A 243 5.93 -4.94 -22.48
CA PRO A 243 6.29 -4.29 -21.22
C PRO A 243 7.81 -4.09 -21.14
N MET A 244 8.24 -2.94 -20.59
CA MET A 244 9.65 -2.58 -20.50
C MET A 244 10.45 -3.43 -19.50
N GLU A 245 9.81 -3.97 -18.46
CA GLU A 245 10.39 -4.82 -17.40
C GLU A 245 10.61 -6.27 -17.80
#